data_13dbb01b6541a8434781e175f0ebad85
#
_entry.id   13dbb01b6541a8434781e175f0ebad85
#
_cell.length_a   1.000
_cell.length_b   1.000
_cell.length_c   1.000
_cell.angle_alpha   90.00
_cell.angle_beta   90.00
_cell.angle_gamma   90.00
#
_symmetry.space_group_name_H-M   'P 1'
#
loop_
_entity.id
_entity.type
_entity.pdbx_description
1 polymer ?
#
loop_
_entity_poly.entity_id
_entity_poly.type
_entity_poly.pdbx_seq_one_letter_code
_entity_poly.pdbx_strand_id
1 'polypeptide(L)'
;MSQDCMRCMVWGLTFFLLILGPGLAWAGRTVNPPPSIVMDVGQEKPVPQAMAAPYAFKTDTLDWAYGVAAGGSGYIQDQAGIFGAVMGSSNSSKGIYLVGWNIQMPFWRRVFVDYNLSWGDYAKQRIYIDGNPGYTNETAGGNDSNSSDFLEGSGEDNWAEARFRYVFPWGAASESPINRYRLKKGILASKPSGGKAWNPLTSGVTILEARAFWRERTLQLGEAQPINKTNGLELSLIYNNTDFPTNPSQGSIQRLGLTRDFGLWDSSQTWTTVEAEASKFFTLRQDGKWFKQSVLALNVWTIDTPSWEEVDGLNESRPPPYLGPTLGGFWRMRGYPMGRFNDKSAIYYCAEWRVIPQWQPLPKISWLRFFKIDWWQFVGFAEAGRVADDWSLGELHSDMKWDMGVGLRLMAIKAVVRLDVAYSEEGVGVWAMVGHPF
;
A
#
# COMPACT_ATOMS: atom_id res chain seq x y z
N MET A 1 -39.14 -15.08 7.71
CA MET A 1 -37.96 -14.21 7.46
C MET A 1 -38.44 -13.13 6.50
N SER A 2 -38.51 -11.85 6.93
CA SER A 2 -39.11 -10.79 6.13
C SER A 2 -38.19 -10.41 4.96
N GLN A 3 -38.77 -9.93 3.85
CA GLN A 3 -38.02 -9.47 2.68
C GLN A 3 -37.01 -8.36 3.02
N ASP A 4 -37.26 -7.60 4.08
CA ASP A 4 -36.37 -6.55 4.59
C ASP A 4 -35.10 -7.13 5.26
N CYS A 5 -35.24 -8.29 5.93
CA CYS A 5 -34.10 -8.99 6.51
C CYS A 5 -33.15 -9.55 5.42
N MET A 6 -33.72 -10.01 4.31
CA MET A 6 -32.97 -10.51 3.15
C MET A 6 -32.29 -9.36 2.38
N ARG A 7 -32.93 -8.20 2.24
CA ARG A 7 -32.33 -6.99 1.68
C ARG A 7 -31.18 -6.45 2.55
N CYS A 8 -31.36 -6.36 3.87
CA CYS A 8 -30.27 -5.99 4.79
C CYS A 8 -29.10 -6.99 4.76
N MET A 9 -29.39 -8.29 4.56
CA MET A 9 -28.37 -9.33 4.44
C MET A 9 -27.58 -9.22 3.12
N VAL A 10 -28.25 -8.91 2.01
CA VAL A 10 -27.63 -8.69 0.69
C VAL A 10 -26.78 -7.41 0.72
N TRP A 11 -27.27 -6.30 1.27
CA TRP A 11 -26.51 -5.07 1.43
C TRP A 11 -25.34 -5.20 2.41
N GLY A 12 -25.52 -5.95 3.50
CA GLY A 12 -24.43 -6.27 4.43
C GLY A 12 -23.35 -7.15 3.81
N LEU A 13 -23.72 -8.14 2.99
CA LEU A 13 -22.76 -8.96 2.24
C LEU A 13 -22.03 -8.12 1.17
N THR A 14 -22.73 -7.26 0.45
CA THR A 14 -22.13 -6.37 -0.56
C THR A 14 -21.15 -5.40 0.06
N PHE A 15 -21.47 -4.85 1.24
CA PHE A 15 -20.58 -3.93 1.95
C PHE A 15 -19.31 -4.65 2.50
N PHE A 16 -19.41 -5.90 2.91
CA PHE A 16 -18.26 -6.68 3.39
C PHE A 16 -17.44 -7.29 2.25
N LEU A 17 -18.07 -7.60 1.12
CA LEU A 17 -17.41 -8.05 -0.11
C LEU A 17 -16.58 -6.95 -0.79
N LEU A 18 -16.93 -5.67 -0.60
CA LEU A 18 -16.14 -4.51 -1.03
C LEU A 18 -14.80 -4.37 -0.26
N ILE A 19 -14.72 -4.89 0.97
CA ILE A 19 -13.52 -4.80 1.83
C ILE A 19 -12.41 -5.77 1.37
N LEU A 20 -12.75 -6.80 0.62
CA LEU A 20 -11.81 -7.80 0.11
C LEU A 20 -11.44 -7.56 -1.36
N GLY A 21 -11.66 -6.36 -1.86
CA GLY A 21 -11.19 -5.95 -3.18
C GLY A 21 -9.71 -6.30 -3.35
N PRO A 22 -9.31 -6.85 -4.50
CA PRO A 22 -8.00 -7.42 -4.64
C PRO A 22 -6.93 -6.36 -4.43
N GLY A 23 -5.91 -6.74 -3.74
CA GLY A 23 -4.64 -6.04 -3.74
C GLY A 23 -3.96 -6.08 -5.12
N LEU A 24 -4.69 -5.73 -6.17
CA LEU A 24 -4.19 -5.63 -7.55
C LEU A 24 -3.13 -4.55 -7.73
N ALA A 25 -2.78 -3.85 -6.66
CA ALA A 25 -1.86 -2.75 -6.75
C ALA A 25 -0.84 -2.73 -5.59
N TRP A 26 -0.30 -3.86 -5.22
CA TRP A 26 0.86 -3.92 -4.33
C TRP A 26 2.17 -3.57 -5.06
N ALA A 27 2.12 -3.32 -6.35
CA ALA A 27 3.26 -2.82 -7.10
C ALA A 27 3.54 -1.38 -6.70
N GLY A 28 4.53 -1.18 -5.88
CA GLY A 28 5.08 0.14 -5.67
C GLY A 28 5.24 0.60 -4.24
N ARG A 29 4.68 -0.06 -3.21
CA ARG A 29 5.09 0.26 -1.86
C ARG A 29 4.37 -0.48 -0.76
N THR A 30 5.08 -1.27 -0.06
CA THR A 30 4.74 -1.55 1.32
C THR A 30 6.01 -1.46 2.13
N VAL A 31 6.06 -0.52 3.04
CA VAL A 31 6.92 -0.73 4.19
C VAL A 31 6.25 -1.86 4.95
N ASN A 32 6.62 -3.09 4.62
CA ASN A 32 6.16 -4.23 5.39
C ASN A 32 6.55 -4.02 6.84
N PRO A 33 5.63 -4.22 7.79
CA PRO A 33 5.96 -4.05 9.19
C PRO A 33 7.12 -5.00 9.57
N PRO A 34 7.94 -4.61 10.57
CA PRO A 34 8.98 -5.49 11.09
C PRO A 34 8.42 -6.86 11.44
N PRO A 35 9.21 -7.95 11.28
CA PRO A 35 8.78 -9.30 11.61
C PRO A 35 8.24 -9.37 13.04
N SER A 36 7.02 -9.82 13.18
CA SER A 36 6.34 -9.81 14.48
C SER A 36 5.34 -10.95 14.64
N ILE A 37 5.12 -11.35 15.89
CA ILE A 37 4.08 -12.28 16.31
C ILE A 37 3.06 -11.48 17.12
N VAL A 38 1.80 -11.57 16.74
CA VAL A 38 0.70 -10.85 17.39
C VAL A 38 -0.26 -11.86 18.04
N MET A 39 -0.49 -11.69 19.33
CA MET A 39 -1.33 -12.57 20.14
C MET A 39 -2.32 -11.75 20.98
N ASP A 40 -3.38 -12.39 21.47
CA ASP A 40 -4.23 -11.78 22.51
C ASP A 40 -3.64 -12.00 23.90
N VAL A 41 -3.98 -11.09 24.83
CA VAL A 41 -3.65 -11.27 26.25
C VAL A 41 -4.30 -12.56 26.76
N GLY A 42 -3.52 -13.39 27.45
CA GLY A 42 -3.94 -14.70 27.95
C GLY A 42 -3.60 -15.87 27.03
N GLN A 43 -3.12 -15.63 25.80
CA GLN A 43 -2.58 -16.68 24.94
C GLN A 43 -1.11 -16.97 25.32
N GLU A 44 -0.77 -18.24 25.46
CA GLU A 44 0.61 -18.68 25.71
C GLU A 44 1.40 -18.83 24.39
N LYS A 45 0.71 -19.24 23.32
CA LYS A 45 1.28 -19.46 21.99
C LYS A 45 0.46 -18.74 20.92
N PRO A 46 1.09 -18.33 19.83
CA PRO A 46 0.36 -17.82 18.68
C PRO A 46 -0.56 -18.91 18.10
N VAL A 47 -1.76 -18.51 17.70
CA VAL A 47 -2.73 -19.43 17.08
C VAL A 47 -2.72 -19.14 15.58
N PRO A 48 -2.40 -20.15 14.74
CA PRO A 48 -2.49 -19.99 13.29
C PRO A 48 -3.87 -19.51 12.86
N GLN A 49 -3.91 -18.63 11.86
CA GLN A 49 -5.14 -18.05 11.36
C GLN A 49 -5.21 -18.21 9.85
N ALA A 50 -6.38 -18.56 9.37
CA ALA A 50 -6.68 -18.59 7.94
C ALA A 50 -8.07 -18.04 7.69
N MET A 51 -8.24 -17.48 6.50
CA MET A 51 -9.51 -17.01 5.99
C MET A 51 -9.55 -17.21 4.48
N ALA A 52 -10.72 -17.56 3.97
CA ALA A 52 -11.03 -17.49 2.56
C ALA A 52 -12.39 -16.83 2.39
N ALA A 53 -12.52 -15.94 1.42
CA ALA A 53 -13.77 -15.26 1.16
C ALA A 53 -13.92 -14.93 -0.34
N PRO A 54 -15.13 -15.06 -0.90
CA PRO A 54 -15.44 -14.48 -2.19
C PRO A 54 -15.51 -12.97 -2.08
N TYR A 55 -15.22 -12.27 -3.18
CA TYR A 55 -15.34 -10.82 -3.28
C TYR A 55 -15.93 -10.40 -4.63
N ALA A 56 -16.56 -9.23 -4.65
CA ALA A 56 -16.98 -8.55 -5.86
C ALA A 56 -16.95 -7.04 -5.64
N PHE A 57 -16.55 -6.28 -6.67
CA PHE A 57 -16.52 -4.82 -6.68
C PHE A 57 -16.64 -4.30 -8.11
N LYS A 58 -16.88 -3.00 -8.26
CA LYS A 58 -16.98 -2.34 -9.56
C LYS A 58 -15.94 -1.24 -9.67
N THR A 59 -15.25 -1.15 -10.82
CA THR A 59 -14.38 -0.04 -11.19
C THR A 59 -14.62 0.34 -12.65
N ASP A 60 -14.11 1.51 -13.06
CA ASP A 60 -14.23 1.98 -14.46
C ASP A 60 -13.45 1.13 -15.46
N THR A 61 -12.42 0.42 -15.00
CA THR A 61 -11.55 -0.40 -15.85
C THR A 61 -11.90 -1.88 -15.85
N LEU A 62 -12.56 -2.37 -14.80
CA LEU A 62 -12.91 -3.80 -14.67
C LEU A 62 -14.41 -4.08 -14.80
N ASP A 63 -15.26 -3.02 -14.82
CA ASP A 63 -16.70 -3.15 -14.62
C ASP A 63 -16.96 -3.92 -13.31
N TRP A 64 -17.71 -5.03 -13.35
CA TRP A 64 -17.86 -5.92 -12.20
C TRP A 64 -16.70 -6.91 -12.14
N ALA A 65 -15.82 -6.76 -11.17
CA ALA A 65 -14.79 -7.74 -10.83
C ALA A 65 -15.28 -8.63 -9.69
N TYR A 66 -14.95 -9.93 -9.76
CA TYR A 66 -15.32 -10.94 -8.78
C TYR A 66 -14.23 -12.00 -8.65
N GLY A 67 -14.15 -12.63 -7.50
CA GLY A 67 -13.12 -13.62 -7.27
C GLY A 67 -13.17 -14.26 -5.89
N VAL A 68 -12.09 -14.96 -5.57
CA VAL A 68 -11.87 -15.55 -4.25
C VAL A 68 -10.48 -15.12 -3.77
N ALA A 69 -10.42 -14.68 -2.52
CA ALA A 69 -9.19 -14.38 -1.82
C ALA A 69 -9.04 -15.33 -0.61
N ALA A 70 -7.83 -15.85 -0.41
CA ALA A 70 -7.53 -16.71 0.71
C ALA A 70 -6.15 -16.39 1.29
N GLY A 71 -5.98 -16.52 2.60
CA GLY A 71 -4.71 -16.31 3.24
C GLY A 71 -4.63 -16.92 4.62
N GLY A 72 -3.41 -17.04 5.12
CA GLY A 72 -3.17 -17.52 6.45
C GLY A 72 -1.80 -17.12 6.98
N SER A 73 -1.65 -17.13 8.29
CA SER A 73 -0.40 -16.84 8.98
C SER A 73 -0.20 -17.79 10.16
N GLY A 74 1.06 -18.00 10.53
CA GLY A 74 1.43 -18.81 11.71
C GLY A 74 1.42 -20.34 11.48
N TYR A 75 1.25 -20.82 10.26
CA TYR A 75 1.23 -22.28 9.96
C TYR A 75 2.61 -22.88 9.75
N ILE A 76 3.52 -22.18 9.07
CA ILE A 76 4.87 -22.64 8.77
C ILE A 76 5.84 -22.07 9.81
N GLN A 77 5.73 -20.78 10.06
CA GLN A 77 6.47 -20.03 11.06
C GLN A 77 5.51 -19.05 11.72
N ASP A 78 5.62 -18.84 13.03
CA ASP A 78 4.69 -18.02 13.82
C ASP A 78 4.46 -16.61 13.26
N GLN A 79 5.47 -16.01 12.63
CA GLN A 79 5.44 -14.66 12.06
C GLN A 79 5.15 -14.65 10.56
N ALA A 80 5.25 -15.79 9.86
CA ALA A 80 5.10 -15.85 8.41
C ALA A 80 3.64 -15.98 7.99
N GLY A 81 3.32 -15.41 6.83
CA GLY A 81 2.01 -15.55 6.24
C GLY A 81 2.07 -15.63 4.72
N ILE A 82 0.97 -16.07 4.15
CA ILE A 82 0.73 -16.16 2.72
C ILE A 82 -0.70 -15.69 2.42
N PHE A 83 -0.88 -15.01 1.31
CA PHE A 83 -2.18 -14.59 0.81
C PHE A 83 -2.20 -14.73 -0.72
N GLY A 84 -3.32 -15.15 -1.27
CA GLY A 84 -3.54 -15.21 -2.71
C GLY A 84 -4.96 -14.80 -3.07
N ALA A 85 -5.13 -14.32 -4.29
CA ALA A 85 -6.41 -13.99 -4.86
C ALA A 85 -6.45 -14.37 -6.35
N VAL A 86 -7.61 -14.80 -6.80
CA VAL A 86 -7.95 -14.99 -8.21
C VAL A 86 -9.11 -14.09 -8.56
N MET A 87 -9.05 -13.45 -9.72
CA MET A 87 -10.03 -12.48 -10.19
C MET A 87 -10.50 -12.80 -11.61
N GLY A 88 -11.78 -12.64 -11.85
CA GLY A 88 -12.38 -12.45 -13.16
C GLY A 88 -13.24 -11.18 -13.16
N SER A 89 -13.64 -10.71 -14.32
CA SER A 89 -14.52 -9.55 -14.44
C SER A 89 -15.54 -9.69 -15.57
N SER A 90 -16.58 -8.85 -15.55
CA SER A 90 -17.61 -8.86 -16.58
C SER A 90 -17.12 -8.37 -17.94
N ASN A 91 -16.02 -7.63 -17.99
CA ASN A 91 -15.38 -7.20 -19.24
C ASN A 91 -14.25 -8.15 -19.70
N SER A 92 -14.22 -9.40 -19.18
CA SER A 92 -13.24 -10.43 -19.52
C SER A 92 -11.82 -10.24 -18.97
N SER A 93 -11.58 -9.24 -18.12
CA SER A 93 -10.30 -9.14 -17.41
C SER A 93 -10.16 -10.26 -16.38
N LYS A 94 -8.94 -10.75 -16.18
CA LYS A 94 -8.62 -11.83 -15.24
C LYS A 94 -7.25 -11.60 -14.60
N GLY A 95 -7.06 -12.12 -13.39
CA GLY A 95 -5.79 -11.97 -12.69
C GLY A 95 -5.61 -12.97 -11.56
N ILE A 96 -4.35 -13.21 -11.25
CA ILE A 96 -3.91 -14.02 -10.10
C ILE A 96 -2.89 -13.20 -9.34
N TYR A 97 -3.01 -13.22 -8.02
CA TYR A 97 -2.14 -12.52 -7.09
C TYR A 97 -1.68 -13.45 -5.96
N LEU A 98 -0.40 -13.42 -5.61
CA LEU A 98 0.17 -14.21 -4.54
C LEU A 98 1.23 -13.40 -3.80
N VAL A 99 1.12 -13.32 -2.47
CA VAL A 99 2.09 -12.67 -1.60
C VAL A 99 2.43 -13.57 -0.41
N GLY A 100 3.71 -13.60 -0.06
CA GLY A 100 4.18 -14.18 1.19
C GLY A 100 5.04 -13.17 1.93
N TRP A 101 4.98 -13.19 3.25
CA TRP A 101 5.71 -12.23 4.07
C TRP A 101 6.32 -12.86 5.32
N ASN A 102 7.38 -12.23 5.83
CA ASN A 102 8.07 -12.59 7.07
C ASN A 102 8.60 -14.02 7.12
N ILE A 103 8.97 -14.62 6.00
CA ILE A 103 9.54 -15.95 5.94
C ILE A 103 11.00 -15.87 6.40
N GLN A 104 11.31 -16.37 7.59
CA GLN A 104 12.67 -16.36 8.15
C GLN A 104 13.52 -17.41 7.45
N MET A 105 14.72 -17.01 7.02
CA MET A 105 15.67 -17.92 6.36
C MET A 105 16.24 -18.95 7.36
N PRO A 106 16.34 -20.23 6.99
CA PRO A 106 16.76 -21.29 7.91
C PRO A 106 18.14 -21.07 8.53
N PHE A 107 19.09 -20.56 7.74
CA PHE A 107 20.49 -20.41 8.15
C PHE A 107 20.83 -19.00 8.65
N TRP A 108 19.99 -18.01 8.35
CA TRP A 108 20.21 -16.60 8.68
C TRP A 108 19.05 -16.03 9.49
N ARG A 109 19.09 -16.25 10.80
CA ARG A 109 18.00 -15.92 11.73
C ARG A 109 17.52 -14.44 11.68
N ARG A 110 18.33 -13.54 11.11
CA ARG A 110 17.99 -12.11 10.99
C ARG A 110 17.59 -11.70 9.58
N VAL A 111 17.55 -12.65 8.64
CA VAL A 111 17.11 -12.43 7.26
C VAL A 111 15.72 -13.00 7.08
N PHE A 112 14.82 -12.17 6.57
CA PHE A 112 13.45 -12.53 6.22
C PHE A 112 13.24 -12.29 4.73
N VAL A 113 12.43 -13.14 4.13
CA VAL A 113 12.06 -13.04 2.71
C VAL A 113 10.57 -12.76 2.61
N ASP A 114 10.22 -11.77 1.81
CA ASP A 114 8.86 -11.55 1.32
C ASP A 114 8.87 -11.74 -0.19
N TYR A 115 7.78 -12.19 -0.77
CA TYR A 115 7.61 -12.27 -2.21
C TYR A 115 6.22 -11.76 -2.61
N ASN A 116 6.13 -11.29 -3.84
CA ASN A 116 4.92 -10.72 -4.39
C ASN A 116 4.86 -11.02 -5.89
N LEU A 117 3.82 -11.70 -6.32
CA LEU A 117 3.67 -12.20 -7.67
C LEU A 117 2.28 -11.84 -8.19
N SER A 118 2.21 -11.34 -9.40
CA SER A 118 0.95 -11.03 -10.07
C SER A 118 1.02 -11.35 -11.56
N TRP A 119 -0.04 -11.92 -12.07
CA TRP A 119 -0.30 -12.10 -13.49
C TRP A 119 -1.70 -11.61 -13.79
N GLY A 120 -1.83 -10.69 -14.72
CA GLY A 120 -3.10 -10.12 -15.09
C GLY A 120 -3.22 -9.83 -16.58
N ASP A 121 -4.39 -10.13 -17.13
CA ASP A 121 -4.80 -9.80 -18.49
C ASP A 121 -6.07 -8.93 -18.37
N TYR A 122 -5.98 -7.71 -18.88
CA TYR A 122 -6.96 -6.66 -18.68
C TYR A 122 -7.54 -6.19 -20.00
N ALA A 123 -8.85 -6.27 -20.13
CA ALA A 123 -9.55 -5.75 -21.30
C ALA A 123 -9.46 -4.21 -21.40
N LYS A 124 -9.18 -3.54 -20.28
CA LYS A 124 -9.10 -2.09 -20.19
C LYS A 124 -8.08 -1.65 -19.15
N GLN A 125 -7.08 -0.93 -19.59
CA GLN A 125 -6.07 -0.28 -18.75
C GLN A 125 -5.97 1.19 -19.12
N ARG A 126 -5.67 2.05 -18.16
CA ARG A 126 -5.38 3.47 -18.37
C ARG A 126 -3.97 3.80 -17.92
N ILE A 127 -3.28 4.60 -18.70
CA ILE A 127 -1.94 5.09 -18.39
C ILE A 127 -1.87 6.56 -18.80
N TYR A 128 -1.37 7.41 -17.90
CA TYR A 128 -1.03 8.80 -18.20
C TYR A 128 0.41 8.84 -18.68
N ILE A 129 0.61 8.98 -19.98
CA ILE A 129 1.91 8.95 -20.65
C ILE A 129 1.80 9.76 -21.93
N ASP A 130 2.90 10.41 -22.34
CA ASP A 130 3.00 11.12 -23.61
C ASP A 130 2.74 10.21 -24.81
N GLY A 131 2.30 10.80 -25.91
CA GLY A 131 2.02 10.09 -27.16
C GLY A 131 0.54 9.93 -27.49
N ASN A 132 -0.35 10.53 -26.72
CA ASN A 132 -1.75 10.64 -27.12
C ASN A 132 -1.91 11.68 -28.24
N PRO A 133 -2.31 11.29 -29.46
CA PRO A 133 -2.42 12.22 -30.59
C PRO A 133 -3.48 13.32 -30.39
N GLY A 134 -4.38 13.19 -29.42
CA GLY A 134 -5.36 14.22 -29.05
C GLY A 134 -4.79 15.33 -28.16
N TYR A 135 -3.59 15.15 -27.59
CA TYR A 135 -2.99 16.03 -26.58
C TYR A 135 -1.51 16.28 -26.86
N THR A 136 -1.22 16.87 -28.01
CA THR A 136 0.15 17.03 -28.54
C THR A 136 0.98 18.12 -27.85
N ASN A 137 0.38 18.95 -27.02
CA ASN A 137 1.04 20.10 -26.38
C ASN A 137 1.12 20.02 -24.86
N GLU A 138 0.67 18.92 -24.26
CA GLU A 138 0.66 18.72 -22.79
C GLU A 138 1.45 17.47 -22.44
N THR A 139 2.26 17.56 -21.38
CA THR A 139 2.90 16.40 -20.79
C THR A 139 1.85 15.59 -20.03
N ALA A 140 1.36 14.53 -20.63
CA ALA A 140 0.36 13.67 -20.00
C ALA A 140 0.90 13.10 -18.68
N GLY A 141 0.15 13.26 -17.60
CA GLY A 141 0.60 12.90 -16.25
C GLY A 141 1.32 14.03 -15.51
N GLY A 142 1.73 15.10 -16.19
CA GLY A 142 2.26 16.30 -15.53
C GLY A 142 1.23 16.96 -14.62
N ASN A 143 1.68 17.81 -13.71
CA ASN A 143 0.83 18.44 -12.70
C ASN A 143 -0.28 19.29 -13.29
N ASP A 144 -0.03 19.88 -14.45
CA ASP A 144 -0.97 20.77 -15.16
C ASP A 144 -1.74 20.07 -16.28
N SER A 145 -1.55 18.75 -16.46
CA SER A 145 -2.25 17.96 -17.46
C SER A 145 -3.72 17.75 -17.11
N ASN A 146 -4.53 17.46 -18.14
CA ASN A 146 -5.95 17.19 -17.95
C ASN A 146 -6.20 15.75 -17.50
N SER A 147 -7.23 15.50 -16.71
CA SER A 147 -7.62 14.17 -16.24
C SER A 147 -8.07 13.22 -17.36
N SER A 148 -8.37 13.74 -18.55
CA SER A 148 -8.71 12.98 -19.74
C SER A 148 -7.49 12.55 -20.58
N ASP A 149 -6.27 13.04 -20.27
CA ASP A 149 -5.04 12.79 -21.05
C ASP A 149 -4.44 11.41 -20.79
N PHE A 150 -5.26 10.40 -20.71
CA PHE A 150 -4.82 9.03 -20.57
C PHE A 150 -4.89 8.27 -21.89
N LEU A 151 -3.98 7.34 -22.08
CA LEU A 151 -4.10 6.28 -23.07
C LEU A 151 -4.89 5.12 -22.47
N GLU A 152 -5.84 4.57 -23.21
CA GLU A 152 -6.66 3.44 -22.80
C GLU A 152 -6.57 2.31 -23.82
N GLY A 153 -6.30 1.10 -23.35
CA GLY A 153 -6.22 -0.09 -24.19
C GLY A 153 -6.29 -1.37 -23.37
N SER A 154 -6.34 -2.51 -24.05
CA SER A 154 -6.19 -3.82 -23.41
C SER A 154 -4.72 -4.18 -23.24
N GLY A 155 -4.42 -5.14 -22.35
CA GLY A 155 -3.07 -5.65 -22.21
C GLY A 155 -2.81 -6.38 -20.92
N GLU A 156 -1.59 -6.87 -20.77
CA GLU A 156 -1.15 -7.60 -19.60
C GLU A 156 -0.40 -6.71 -18.61
N ASP A 157 -0.43 -7.07 -17.34
CA ASP A 157 0.39 -6.48 -16.29
C ASP A 157 0.88 -7.59 -15.37
N ASN A 158 2.11 -8.02 -15.61
CA ASN A 158 2.75 -9.15 -14.96
C ASN A 158 3.96 -8.66 -14.15
N TRP A 159 4.06 -9.07 -12.88
CA TRP A 159 5.18 -8.66 -12.04
C TRP A 159 5.54 -9.68 -10.97
N ALA A 160 6.81 -9.65 -10.61
CA ALA A 160 7.38 -10.48 -9.57
C ALA A 160 8.39 -9.68 -8.74
N GLU A 161 8.31 -9.82 -7.43
CA GLU A 161 9.24 -9.21 -6.48
C GLU A 161 9.70 -10.22 -5.45
N ALA A 162 10.96 -10.10 -5.04
CA ALA A 162 11.52 -10.77 -3.88
C ALA A 162 12.24 -9.74 -3.01
N ARG A 163 11.91 -9.67 -1.72
CA ARG A 163 12.48 -8.75 -0.74
C ARG A 163 13.24 -9.51 0.31
N PHE A 164 14.51 -9.20 0.49
CA PHE A 164 15.37 -9.74 1.52
C PHE A 164 15.58 -8.65 2.58
N ARG A 165 15.12 -8.90 3.79
CA ARG A 165 15.14 -7.95 4.91
C ARG A 165 16.06 -8.42 6.01
N TYR A 166 17.17 -7.71 6.20
CA TYR A 166 18.07 -7.95 7.33
C TYR A 166 17.68 -7.06 8.51
N VAL A 167 17.32 -7.67 9.62
CA VAL A 167 16.98 -6.99 10.88
C VAL A 167 18.23 -6.81 11.72
N PHE A 168 18.64 -5.57 11.95
CA PHE A 168 19.85 -5.25 12.72
C PHE A 168 19.72 -5.66 14.20
N PRO A 169 20.85 -6.08 14.85
CA PRO A 169 20.86 -6.60 16.23
C PRO A 169 20.93 -5.49 17.30
N TRP A 170 20.11 -4.48 17.17
CA TRP A 170 20.00 -3.38 18.14
C TRP A 170 18.55 -2.91 18.31
N GLY A 171 18.32 -1.91 19.20
CA GLY A 171 17.01 -1.41 19.51
C GLY A 171 16.10 -2.49 20.08
N ALA A 172 14.85 -2.52 19.61
CA ALA A 172 13.88 -3.55 20.00
C ALA A 172 14.19 -4.95 19.46
N ALA A 173 15.10 -5.04 18.49
CA ALA A 173 15.52 -6.30 17.88
C ALA A 173 16.87 -6.83 18.42
N SER A 174 17.40 -6.27 19.50
CA SER A 174 18.70 -6.67 20.09
C SER A 174 18.75 -8.16 20.45
N GLU A 175 17.75 -8.67 21.13
CA GLU A 175 17.67 -10.06 21.57
C GLU A 175 17.06 -10.99 20.51
N SER A 176 16.03 -10.52 19.81
CA SER A 176 15.31 -11.29 18.79
C SER A 176 14.93 -10.42 17.62
N PRO A 177 15.11 -10.89 16.37
CA PRO A 177 14.65 -10.14 15.19
C PRO A 177 13.11 -10.13 15.05
N ILE A 178 12.40 -10.94 15.83
CA ILE A 178 10.95 -11.07 15.81
C ILE A 178 10.38 -10.46 17.09
N ASN A 179 9.62 -9.38 16.96
CA ASN A 179 8.95 -8.75 18.08
C ASN A 179 7.65 -9.49 18.43
N ARG A 180 7.30 -9.54 19.71
CA ARG A 180 6.07 -10.18 20.19
C ARG A 180 5.16 -9.16 20.81
N TYR A 181 3.93 -9.04 20.27
CA TYR A 181 2.92 -8.11 20.76
C TYR A 181 1.73 -8.87 21.32
N ARG A 182 1.21 -8.39 22.45
CA ARG A 182 -0.04 -8.88 23.04
C ARG A 182 -1.08 -7.78 22.98
N LEU A 183 -2.25 -8.12 22.45
CA LEU A 183 -3.36 -7.19 22.28
C LEU A 183 -4.48 -7.52 23.25
N LYS A 184 -5.13 -6.47 23.75
CA LYS A 184 -6.40 -6.56 24.47
C LYS A 184 -7.48 -5.90 23.63
N LYS A 185 -8.37 -6.70 23.04
CA LYS A 185 -9.38 -6.21 22.08
C LYS A 185 -8.76 -5.37 20.95
N GLY A 186 -7.69 -5.87 20.35
CA GLY A 186 -6.98 -5.23 19.25
C GLY A 186 -6.13 -3.99 19.60
N ILE A 187 -6.05 -3.59 20.86
CA ILE A 187 -5.19 -2.50 21.34
C ILE A 187 -3.94 -3.08 22.00
N LEU A 188 -2.78 -2.48 21.77
CA LEU A 188 -1.51 -2.91 22.34
C LEU A 188 -1.57 -2.91 23.88
N ALA A 189 -1.27 -4.06 24.47
CA ALA A 189 -1.24 -4.26 25.92
C ALA A 189 0.13 -4.74 26.43
N SER A 190 1.04 -5.16 25.54
CA SER A 190 2.43 -5.50 25.90
C SER A 190 3.35 -4.30 25.82
N LYS A 191 4.64 -4.52 26.15
CA LYS A 191 5.71 -3.53 25.94
C LYS A 191 5.76 -3.13 24.47
N PRO A 192 5.80 -1.83 24.12
CA PRO A 192 5.96 -1.35 22.76
C PRO A 192 7.40 -1.60 22.25
N SER A 193 7.57 -1.71 20.92
CA SER A 193 8.90 -1.79 20.29
C SER A 193 9.60 -0.43 20.21
N GLY A 194 8.84 0.65 20.22
CA GLY A 194 9.34 2.02 20.10
C GLY A 194 8.36 3.04 20.68
N GLY A 195 8.35 4.23 20.12
CA GLY A 195 7.36 5.27 20.39
C GLY A 195 7.83 6.42 21.28
N LYS A 196 8.80 6.21 22.17
CA LYS A 196 9.21 7.24 23.15
C LYS A 196 10.50 7.97 22.79
N ALA A 197 11.51 7.25 22.36
CA ALA A 197 12.83 7.83 22.06
C ALA A 197 13.19 7.56 20.60
N TRP A 198 13.68 8.57 19.91
CA TRP A 198 14.25 8.41 18.58
C TRP A 198 15.75 8.09 18.68
N ASN A 199 16.05 6.83 18.93
CA ASN A 199 17.42 6.31 18.99
C ASN A 199 17.44 4.86 18.47
N PRO A 200 17.93 4.63 17.25
CA PRO A 200 17.94 3.30 16.64
C PRO A 200 18.67 2.22 17.47
N LEU A 201 19.68 2.61 18.24
CA LEU A 201 20.47 1.67 19.04
C LEU A 201 19.70 1.13 20.28
N THR A 202 18.69 1.86 20.75
CA THR A 202 17.98 1.51 22.00
C THR A 202 16.48 1.32 21.83
N SER A 203 15.89 1.76 20.72
CA SER A 203 14.45 1.77 20.48
C SER A 203 14.15 1.48 19.01
N GLY A 204 12.98 0.93 18.73
CA GLY A 204 12.55 0.63 17.37
C GLY A 204 13.33 -0.51 16.71
N VAL A 205 13.06 -0.74 15.45
CA VAL A 205 13.66 -1.79 14.60
C VAL A 205 14.29 -1.14 13.37
N THR A 206 15.56 -1.44 13.11
CA THR A 206 16.25 -1.02 11.89
C THR A 206 16.36 -2.20 10.94
N ILE A 207 16.04 -1.98 9.67
CA ILE A 207 16.03 -3.00 8.62
C ILE A 207 16.80 -2.48 7.42
N LEU A 208 17.69 -3.29 6.87
CA LEU A 208 18.21 -3.14 5.53
C LEU A 208 17.40 -4.07 4.61
N GLU A 209 16.78 -3.51 3.60
CA GLU A 209 15.97 -4.26 2.63
C GLU A 209 16.62 -4.20 1.26
N ALA A 210 16.73 -5.36 0.60
CA ALA A 210 17.08 -5.47 -0.81
C ALA A 210 15.90 -6.11 -1.54
N ARG A 211 15.33 -5.37 -2.51
CA ARG A 211 14.22 -5.83 -3.34
C ARG A 211 14.69 -6.04 -4.78
N ALA A 212 14.63 -7.28 -5.24
CA ALA A 212 14.72 -7.60 -6.66
C ALA A 212 13.30 -7.56 -7.25
N PHE A 213 13.14 -6.92 -8.39
CA PHE A 213 11.83 -6.81 -9.05
C PHE A 213 11.95 -7.03 -10.56
N TRP A 214 10.86 -7.50 -11.13
CA TRP A 214 10.60 -7.60 -12.55
C TRP A 214 9.14 -7.25 -12.82
N ARG A 215 8.87 -6.45 -13.85
CA ARG A 215 7.53 -6.14 -14.32
C ARG A 215 7.49 -5.97 -15.82
N GLU A 216 6.49 -6.56 -16.43
CA GLU A 216 6.15 -6.37 -17.83
C GLU A 216 4.72 -5.88 -17.93
N ARG A 217 4.52 -4.76 -18.59
CA ARG A 217 3.20 -4.21 -18.85
C ARG A 217 3.06 -3.94 -20.36
N THR A 218 2.00 -4.47 -20.94
CA THR A 218 1.64 -4.23 -22.32
C THR A 218 0.40 -3.37 -22.40
N LEU A 219 0.31 -2.51 -23.41
CA LEU A 219 -0.88 -1.73 -23.70
C LEU A 219 -1.12 -1.76 -25.20
N GLN A 220 -2.21 -2.38 -25.64
CA GLN A 220 -2.58 -2.47 -27.05
C GLN A 220 -3.38 -1.22 -27.45
N LEU A 221 -2.83 -0.42 -28.33
CA LEU A 221 -3.39 0.81 -28.89
C LEU A 221 -3.58 0.62 -30.40
N GLY A 222 -4.73 0.12 -30.83
CA GLY A 222 -4.95 -0.23 -32.22
C GLY A 222 -3.96 -1.32 -32.72
N GLU A 223 -3.15 -1.04 -33.71
CA GLU A 223 -2.12 -1.94 -34.21
C GLU A 223 -0.80 -1.86 -33.42
N ALA A 224 -0.59 -0.79 -32.66
CA ALA A 224 0.61 -0.61 -31.85
C ALA A 224 0.44 -1.31 -30.47
N GLN A 225 1.47 -2.01 -30.04
CA GLN A 225 1.52 -2.65 -28.73
C GLN A 225 2.79 -2.22 -28.00
N PRO A 226 2.78 -1.07 -27.32
CA PRO A 226 3.91 -0.67 -26.51
C PRO A 226 4.09 -1.64 -25.33
N ILE A 227 5.31 -2.15 -25.19
CA ILE A 227 5.70 -3.04 -24.11
C ILE A 227 6.69 -2.29 -23.22
N ASN A 228 6.36 -2.16 -21.93
CA ASN A 228 7.27 -1.65 -20.94
C ASN A 228 7.72 -2.79 -20.04
N LYS A 229 8.99 -3.17 -20.18
CA LYS A 229 9.67 -4.12 -19.30
C LYS A 229 10.65 -3.38 -18.42
N THR A 230 10.67 -3.71 -17.15
CA THR A 230 11.62 -3.17 -16.20
C THR A 230 11.97 -4.23 -15.17
N ASN A 231 13.24 -4.25 -14.81
CA ASN A 231 13.73 -5.12 -13.74
C ASN A 231 14.93 -4.47 -13.07
N GLY A 232 15.13 -4.75 -11.80
CA GLY A 232 16.23 -4.11 -11.10
C GLY A 232 16.30 -4.47 -9.63
N LEU A 233 17.07 -3.68 -8.95
CA LEU A 233 17.29 -3.78 -7.52
C LEU A 233 16.95 -2.47 -6.82
N GLU A 234 16.31 -2.58 -5.67
CA GLU A 234 16.15 -1.50 -4.72
C GLU A 234 16.86 -1.86 -3.42
N LEU A 235 17.61 -0.90 -2.89
CA LEU A 235 18.18 -0.96 -1.54
C LEU A 235 17.51 0.10 -0.68
N SER A 236 16.97 -0.32 0.46
CA SER A 236 16.30 0.59 1.40
C SER A 236 16.81 0.41 2.82
N LEU A 237 17.03 1.53 3.50
CA LEU A 237 17.25 1.57 4.94
C LEU A 237 15.98 2.05 5.62
N ILE A 238 15.43 1.23 6.52
CA ILE A 238 14.17 1.49 7.21
C ILE A 238 14.42 1.53 8.70
N TYR A 239 13.97 2.58 9.37
CA TYR A 239 13.90 2.66 10.81
C TYR A 239 12.45 2.81 11.26
N ASN A 240 11.91 1.77 11.88
CA ASN A 240 10.56 1.74 12.42
C ASN A 240 10.60 1.85 13.96
N ASN A 241 10.30 3.03 14.47
CA ASN A 241 10.23 3.33 15.90
C ASN A 241 8.79 3.50 16.39
N THR A 242 7.84 2.76 15.83
CA THR A 242 6.45 2.79 16.30
C THR A 242 6.27 1.88 17.51
N ASP A 243 5.26 2.17 18.31
CA ASP A 243 4.86 1.34 19.45
C ASP A 243 4.34 -0.03 19.00
N PHE A 244 3.49 -0.05 17.97
CA PHE A 244 2.93 -1.25 17.36
C PHE A 244 2.79 -1.05 15.85
N PRO A 245 3.61 -1.68 15.00
CA PRO A 245 3.67 -1.40 13.56
C PRO A 245 2.37 -1.63 12.80
N THR A 246 1.52 -2.57 13.24
CA THR A 246 0.24 -2.86 12.55
C THR A 246 -0.80 -1.75 12.73
N ASN A 247 -0.81 -1.06 13.88
CA ASN A 247 -1.68 0.09 14.15
C ASN A 247 -0.94 1.07 15.06
N PRO A 248 -0.03 1.88 14.48
CA PRO A 248 0.79 2.81 15.24
C PRO A 248 -0.03 3.87 15.96
N SER A 249 0.24 4.06 17.26
CA SER A 249 -0.34 5.16 18.02
C SER A 249 0.67 6.25 18.38
N GLN A 250 1.94 5.89 18.42
CA GLN A 250 3.05 6.84 18.66
C GLN A 250 4.34 6.34 18.01
N GLY A 251 5.28 7.26 17.84
CA GLY A 251 6.57 6.96 17.24
C GLY A 251 6.70 7.46 15.82
N SER A 252 7.54 6.80 15.03
CA SER A 252 7.84 7.25 13.67
C SER A 252 8.40 6.12 12.81
N ILE A 253 8.29 6.29 11.50
CA ILE A 253 8.93 5.42 10.50
C ILE A 253 9.74 6.33 9.57
N GLN A 254 10.98 5.97 9.24
CA GLN A 254 11.79 6.62 8.22
C GLN A 254 12.27 5.56 7.25
N ARG A 255 12.30 5.92 5.97
CA ARG A 255 12.82 5.09 4.88
C ARG A 255 13.62 5.94 3.92
N LEU A 256 14.79 5.43 3.52
CA LEU A 256 15.59 5.93 2.41
C LEU A 256 15.73 4.77 1.42
N GLY A 257 15.47 5.02 0.16
CA GLY A 257 15.51 4.03 -0.90
C GLY A 257 16.29 4.51 -2.12
N LEU A 258 17.04 3.60 -2.71
CA LEU A 258 17.72 3.76 -4.00
C LEU A 258 17.29 2.61 -4.88
N THR A 259 16.66 2.91 -6.01
CA THR A 259 16.25 1.89 -6.99
C THR A 259 17.01 2.09 -8.28
N ARG A 260 17.48 0.98 -8.89
CA ARG A 260 18.14 1.01 -10.19
C ARG A 260 17.68 -0.15 -11.06
N ASP A 261 17.27 0.19 -12.26
CA ASP A 261 17.18 -0.72 -13.40
C ASP A 261 18.50 -0.65 -14.17
N PHE A 262 19.14 -1.80 -14.37
CA PHE A 262 20.44 -1.89 -15.00
C PHE A 262 20.36 -2.15 -16.53
N GLY A 263 19.16 -2.16 -17.10
CA GLY A 263 18.95 -2.50 -18.51
C GLY A 263 19.24 -3.98 -18.83
N LEU A 264 19.15 -4.87 -17.82
CA LEU A 264 19.37 -6.30 -17.99
C LEU A 264 18.06 -7.02 -18.32
N TRP A 265 18.17 -8.24 -18.91
CA TRP A 265 17.03 -9.15 -19.17
C TRP A 265 15.83 -8.49 -19.85
N ASP A 266 16.06 -7.84 -20.97
CA ASP A 266 15.04 -7.18 -21.81
C ASP A 266 14.37 -5.97 -21.15
N SER A 267 14.98 -5.33 -20.16
CA SER A 267 14.47 -4.06 -19.66
C SER A 267 14.43 -3.00 -20.76
N SER A 268 13.35 -2.24 -20.84
CA SER A 268 13.14 -1.25 -21.89
C SER A 268 14.09 -0.06 -21.77
N GLN A 269 14.49 0.31 -20.55
CA GLN A 269 15.38 1.44 -20.27
C GLN A 269 16.16 1.21 -18.97
N THR A 270 17.32 1.89 -18.84
CA THR A 270 18.04 2.01 -17.57
C THR A 270 17.56 3.23 -16.84
N TRP A 271 17.37 3.15 -15.53
CA TRP A 271 16.97 4.31 -14.73
C TRP A 271 17.35 4.16 -13.26
N THR A 272 17.39 5.28 -12.57
CA THR A 272 17.70 5.33 -11.13
C THR A 272 16.75 6.28 -10.46
N THR A 273 16.18 5.87 -9.31
CA THR A 273 15.41 6.76 -8.45
C THR A 273 15.97 6.76 -7.03
N VAL A 274 15.85 7.91 -6.38
CA VAL A 274 16.17 8.10 -4.96
C VAL A 274 14.91 8.55 -4.26
N GLU A 275 14.53 7.89 -3.15
CA GLU A 275 13.35 8.27 -2.40
C GLU A 275 13.60 8.39 -0.90
N ALA A 276 12.87 9.29 -0.28
CA ALA A 276 12.84 9.45 1.17
C ALA A 276 11.41 9.54 1.66
N GLU A 277 11.13 8.88 2.80
CA GLU A 277 9.84 8.95 3.45
C GLU A 277 9.97 9.01 4.95
N ALA A 278 9.09 9.79 5.57
CA ALA A 278 8.97 9.86 7.02
C ALA A 278 7.50 9.90 7.44
N SER A 279 7.16 9.06 8.41
CA SER A 279 5.86 9.10 9.08
C SER A 279 6.05 9.39 10.57
N LYS A 280 5.11 10.13 11.15
CA LYS A 280 5.09 10.44 12.59
C LYS A 280 3.68 10.26 13.15
N PHE A 281 3.62 9.62 14.33
CA PHE A 281 2.37 9.30 15.00
C PHE A 281 2.35 9.96 16.39
N PHE A 282 1.24 10.64 16.69
CA PHE A 282 1.02 11.32 17.96
C PHE A 282 -0.26 10.81 18.60
N THR A 283 -0.15 10.20 19.75
CA THR A 283 -1.34 9.86 20.56
C THR A 283 -1.95 11.14 21.10
N LEU A 284 -3.13 11.52 20.60
CA LEU A 284 -3.88 12.68 21.10
C LEU A 284 -4.67 12.31 22.36
N ARG A 285 -5.23 11.09 22.38
CA ARG A 285 -5.97 10.56 23.54
C ARG A 285 -5.94 9.03 23.56
N GLN A 286 -5.85 8.48 24.77
CA GLN A 286 -5.98 7.04 25.02
C GLN A 286 -6.92 6.84 26.22
N ASP A 287 -7.80 5.82 26.15
CA ASP A 287 -8.78 5.45 27.17
C ASP A 287 -9.65 6.61 27.67
N GLY A 288 -10.10 7.48 26.76
CA GLY A 288 -11.01 8.57 27.08
C GLY A 288 -12.48 8.15 27.09
N LYS A 289 -13.37 9.05 27.55
CA LYS A 289 -14.82 8.81 27.63
C LYS A 289 -15.45 8.40 26.31
N TRP A 290 -15.04 9.01 25.21
CA TRP A 290 -15.63 8.82 23.87
C TRP A 290 -14.78 7.91 22.97
N PHE A 291 -13.46 7.95 23.12
CA PHE A 291 -12.49 7.28 22.28
C PHE A 291 -11.60 6.35 23.10
N LYS A 292 -11.44 5.11 22.64
CA LYS A 292 -10.39 4.21 23.12
C LYS A 292 -9.00 4.71 22.74
N GLN A 293 -8.90 5.24 21.52
CA GLN A 293 -7.65 5.76 20.98
C GLN A 293 -7.97 6.86 19.97
N SER A 294 -7.20 7.95 19.99
CA SER A 294 -7.22 9.01 18.99
C SER A 294 -5.76 9.36 18.67
N VAL A 295 -5.40 9.33 17.39
CA VAL A 295 -4.04 9.48 16.87
C VAL A 295 -4.04 10.49 15.74
N LEU A 296 -3.09 11.41 15.73
CA LEU A 296 -2.69 12.18 14.56
C LEU A 296 -1.51 11.47 13.91
N ALA A 297 -1.67 11.07 12.65
CA ALA A 297 -0.64 10.44 11.83
C ALA A 297 -0.27 11.39 10.69
N LEU A 298 1.01 11.68 10.55
CA LEU A 298 1.56 12.54 9.50
C LEU A 298 2.52 11.75 8.64
N ASN A 299 2.53 12.01 7.33
CA ASN A 299 3.46 11.41 6.39
C ASN A 299 3.98 12.48 5.43
N VAL A 300 5.25 12.36 5.10
CA VAL A 300 5.90 13.06 3.99
C VAL A 300 6.70 12.07 3.17
N TRP A 301 6.60 12.18 1.86
CA TRP A 301 7.35 11.38 0.91
C TRP A 301 7.84 12.24 -0.24
N THR A 302 9.06 11.97 -0.71
CA THR A 302 9.63 12.58 -1.90
C THR A 302 10.47 11.58 -2.67
N ILE A 303 10.53 11.75 -3.97
CA ILE A 303 11.31 10.91 -4.88
C ILE A 303 11.84 11.78 -6.01
N ASP A 304 13.00 11.41 -6.50
CA ASP A 304 13.64 12.01 -7.66
C ASP A 304 14.20 10.92 -8.58
N THR A 305 14.27 11.22 -9.89
CA THR A 305 14.85 10.37 -10.92
C THR A 305 16.08 11.07 -11.54
N PRO A 306 17.24 11.08 -10.88
CA PRO A 306 18.42 11.81 -11.34
C PRO A 306 18.97 11.32 -12.70
N SER A 307 18.57 10.13 -13.14
CA SER A 307 18.97 9.58 -14.43
C SER A 307 18.08 10.04 -15.59
N TRP A 308 16.92 10.64 -15.33
CA TRP A 308 16.00 11.05 -16.38
C TRP A 308 16.51 12.27 -17.12
N GLU A 309 16.74 12.13 -18.40
CA GLU A 309 17.26 13.14 -19.29
C GLU A 309 16.35 13.28 -20.52
N GLU A 310 16.26 14.48 -21.07
CA GLU A 310 15.66 14.73 -22.37
C GLU A 310 16.79 14.85 -23.42
N VAL A 311 16.82 13.92 -24.36
CA VAL A 311 17.78 13.89 -25.45
C VAL A 311 17.02 13.97 -26.77
N ASP A 312 17.29 15.01 -27.56
CA ASP A 312 16.63 15.26 -28.85
C ASP A 312 15.08 15.24 -28.79
N GLY A 313 14.51 15.74 -27.71
CA GLY A 313 13.06 15.76 -27.47
C GLY A 313 12.46 14.41 -27.04
N LEU A 314 13.30 13.43 -26.72
CA LEU A 314 12.88 12.13 -26.20
C LEU A 314 13.30 11.99 -24.72
N ASN A 315 12.40 11.48 -23.93
CA ASN A 315 12.67 11.17 -22.54
C ASN A 315 13.41 9.83 -22.43
N GLU A 316 14.66 9.89 -22.00
CA GLU A 316 15.51 8.73 -21.79
C GLU A 316 15.79 8.47 -20.31
N SER A 317 16.21 7.25 -20.00
CA SER A 317 16.64 6.83 -18.64
C SER A 317 15.59 7.11 -17.56
N ARG A 318 14.32 7.00 -17.89
CA ARG A 318 13.18 7.18 -17.00
C ARG A 318 12.53 5.85 -16.58
N PRO A 319 12.00 5.76 -15.35
CA PRO A 319 11.16 4.63 -14.95
C PRO A 319 9.85 4.63 -15.74
N PRO A 320 9.21 3.45 -15.93
CA PRO A 320 7.82 3.42 -16.40
C PRO A 320 6.90 4.25 -15.53
N PRO A 321 5.83 4.88 -16.06
CA PRO A 321 4.93 5.78 -15.33
C PRO A 321 4.28 5.19 -14.07
N TYR A 322 4.29 3.88 -13.93
CA TYR A 322 3.71 3.15 -12.80
C TYR A 322 4.73 2.78 -11.70
N LEU A 323 6.01 3.16 -11.81
CA LEU A 323 7.06 2.83 -10.84
C LEU A 323 7.85 4.02 -10.30
N GLY A 324 7.94 5.09 -11.01
CA GLY A 324 8.74 6.26 -10.64
C GLY A 324 8.01 7.24 -9.70
N PRO A 325 8.34 8.51 -9.81
CA PRO A 325 7.66 9.59 -9.12
C PRO A 325 6.21 9.72 -9.57
N THR A 326 5.32 8.96 -8.92
CA THR A 326 3.93 8.82 -9.33
C THR A 326 2.99 9.10 -8.17
N LEU A 327 1.96 9.91 -8.41
CA LEU A 327 0.89 10.23 -7.48
C LEU A 327 -0.47 9.86 -8.08
N GLY A 328 -1.44 9.62 -7.21
CA GLY A 328 -2.79 9.14 -7.55
C GLY A 328 -2.98 7.66 -7.20
N GLY A 329 -4.12 7.35 -6.60
CA GLY A 329 -4.50 6.01 -6.22
C GLY A 329 -4.47 5.76 -4.72
N PHE A 330 -4.60 4.52 -4.32
CA PHE A 330 -4.87 4.10 -2.94
C PHE A 330 -3.73 4.33 -1.92
N TRP A 331 -2.51 4.66 -2.35
CA TRP A 331 -1.40 4.96 -1.44
C TRP A 331 -1.21 6.45 -1.18
N ARG A 332 -1.28 7.26 -2.24
CA ARG A 332 -1.01 8.71 -2.20
C ARG A 332 -1.95 9.42 -3.14
N MET A 333 -2.50 10.55 -2.73
CA MET A 333 -3.49 11.33 -3.49
C MET A 333 -4.72 10.47 -3.83
N ARG A 334 -5.41 9.99 -2.79
CA ARG A 334 -6.53 9.04 -2.89
C ARG A 334 -7.77 9.59 -3.60
N GLY A 335 -7.88 10.91 -3.78
CA GLY A 335 -8.93 11.55 -4.57
C GLY A 335 -8.72 11.48 -6.08
N TYR A 336 -7.57 10.98 -6.54
CA TYR A 336 -7.20 10.92 -7.96
C TYR A 336 -7.08 9.49 -8.46
N PRO A 337 -7.28 9.27 -9.78
CA PRO A 337 -7.08 7.97 -10.41
C PRO A 337 -5.66 7.40 -10.18
N MET A 338 -5.51 6.10 -10.36
CA MET A 338 -4.22 5.42 -10.24
C MET A 338 -3.20 5.96 -11.24
N GLY A 339 -2.04 6.43 -10.71
CA GLY A 339 -0.95 6.94 -11.54
C GLY A 339 -1.30 8.21 -12.32
N ARG A 340 -2.25 9.03 -11.80
CA ARG A 340 -2.73 10.26 -12.45
C ARG A 340 -1.61 11.24 -12.75
N PHE A 341 -0.67 11.38 -11.82
CA PHE A 341 0.47 12.28 -11.97
C PHE A 341 1.76 11.50 -11.98
N ASN A 342 2.64 11.79 -12.92
CA ASN A 342 3.99 11.23 -13.01
C ASN A 342 4.90 12.21 -13.73
N ASP A 343 6.13 12.38 -13.22
CA ASP A 343 7.16 13.25 -13.76
C ASP A 343 8.51 12.80 -13.20
N LYS A 344 9.57 13.59 -13.38
CA LYS A 344 10.93 13.31 -12.93
C LYS A 344 11.06 13.30 -11.41
N SER A 345 10.33 14.16 -10.72
CA SER A 345 10.34 14.32 -9.26
C SER A 345 8.93 14.38 -8.68
N ALA A 346 8.78 14.04 -7.41
CA ALA A 346 7.50 14.18 -6.71
C ALA A 346 7.71 14.50 -5.22
N ILE A 347 6.73 15.22 -4.66
CA ILE A 347 6.56 15.38 -3.22
C ILE A 347 5.11 15.10 -2.82
N TYR A 348 4.92 14.58 -1.61
CA TYR A 348 3.60 14.25 -1.07
C TYR A 348 3.56 14.45 0.43
N TYR A 349 2.44 14.92 0.93
CA TYR A 349 2.10 15.11 2.33
C TYR A 349 0.74 14.49 2.64
N CYS A 350 0.62 13.89 3.81
CA CYS A 350 -0.66 13.39 4.33
C CYS A 350 -0.79 13.66 5.82
N ALA A 351 -1.97 14.05 6.24
CA ALA A 351 -2.38 14.09 7.63
C ALA A 351 -3.64 13.23 7.81
N GLU A 352 -3.59 12.26 8.73
CA GLU A 352 -4.74 11.44 9.11
C GLU A 352 -5.08 11.62 10.61
N TRP A 353 -6.33 11.86 10.89
CA TRP A 353 -6.87 11.74 12.24
C TRP A 353 -7.59 10.40 12.39
N ARG A 354 -6.99 9.50 13.16
CA ARG A 354 -7.45 8.11 13.36
C ARG A 354 -8.11 7.97 14.71
N VAL A 355 -9.36 7.50 14.75
CA VAL A 355 -10.16 7.42 15.98
C VAL A 355 -10.79 6.04 16.14
N ILE A 356 -10.47 5.36 17.25
CA ILE A 356 -11.16 4.15 17.68
C ILE A 356 -12.18 4.57 18.74
N PRO A 357 -13.49 4.55 18.47
CA PRO A 357 -14.50 4.94 19.46
C PRO A 357 -14.65 3.90 20.56
N GLN A 358 -15.22 4.30 21.70
CA GLN A 358 -15.60 3.36 22.77
C GLN A 358 -16.73 2.43 22.31
N TRP A 359 -17.63 2.94 21.48
CA TRP A 359 -18.74 2.16 20.91
C TRP A 359 -18.23 1.21 19.83
N GLN A 360 -18.32 -0.09 20.10
CA GLN A 360 -17.80 -1.16 19.25
C GLN A 360 -18.91 -2.21 19.02
N PRO A 361 -19.85 -1.99 18.07
CA PRO A 361 -20.96 -2.91 17.84
C PRO A 361 -20.57 -4.14 17.01
N LEU A 362 -19.62 -4.01 16.06
CA LEU A 362 -19.30 -5.04 15.07
C LEU A 362 -18.88 -6.39 15.69
N PRO A 363 -18.06 -6.46 16.76
CA PRO A 363 -17.71 -7.73 17.39
C PRO A 363 -18.90 -8.47 18.03
N LYS A 364 -20.03 -7.77 18.23
CA LYS A 364 -21.24 -8.33 18.87
C LYS A 364 -22.20 -8.96 17.84
N ILE A 365 -22.04 -8.65 16.56
CA ILE A 365 -22.91 -9.13 15.48
C ILE A 365 -22.54 -10.58 15.16
N SER A 366 -23.50 -11.49 15.28
CA SER A 366 -23.25 -12.95 15.23
C SER A 366 -22.59 -13.43 13.93
N TRP A 367 -23.01 -12.96 12.77
CA TRP A 367 -22.45 -13.38 11.49
C TRP A 367 -21.06 -12.75 11.20
N LEU A 368 -20.70 -11.62 11.86
CA LEU A 368 -19.37 -11.01 11.78
C LEU A 368 -18.32 -11.69 12.67
N ARG A 369 -18.71 -12.58 13.56
CA ARG A 369 -17.77 -13.30 14.45
C ARG A 369 -16.73 -14.13 13.67
N PHE A 370 -17.09 -14.60 12.48
CA PHE A 370 -16.18 -15.30 11.60
C PHE A 370 -14.93 -14.48 11.27
N PHE A 371 -15.08 -13.17 11.11
CA PHE A 371 -13.99 -12.25 10.76
C PHE A 371 -13.14 -11.83 11.97
N LYS A 372 -13.48 -12.26 13.18
CA LYS A 372 -12.74 -11.94 14.42
C LYS A 372 -12.38 -10.45 14.53
N ILE A 373 -13.37 -9.58 14.32
CA ILE A 373 -13.16 -8.12 14.35
C ILE A 373 -12.91 -7.70 15.79
N ASP A 374 -11.74 -7.10 16.05
CA ASP A 374 -11.38 -6.57 17.36
C ASP A 374 -11.95 -5.15 17.59
N TRP A 375 -11.87 -4.29 16.56
CA TRP A 375 -12.37 -2.92 16.59
C TRP A 375 -12.64 -2.37 15.18
N TRP A 376 -13.42 -1.29 15.14
CA TRP A 376 -13.50 -0.41 14.00
C TRP A 376 -12.94 0.97 14.37
N GLN A 377 -12.38 1.67 13.37
CA GLN A 377 -11.73 2.96 13.50
C GLN A 377 -12.24 3.86 12.38
N PHE A 378 -12.60 5.10 12.73
CA PHE A 378 -12.86 6.16 11.77
C PHE A 378 -11.57 6.93 11.48
N VAL A 379 -11.41 7.37 10.24
CA VAL A 379 -10.28 8.20 9.81
C VAL A 379 -10.81 9.37 9.00
N GLY A 380 -10.37 10.59 9.34
CA GLY A 380 -10.46 11.76 8.47
C GLY A 380 -9.05 12.07 7.96
N PHE A 381 -8.89 12.42 6.67
CA PHE A 381 -7.58 12.71 6.12
C PHE A 381 -7.60 13.86 5.10
N ALA A 382 -6.44 14.47 4.94
CA ALA A 382 -6.13 15.42 3.88
C ALA A 382 -4.75 15.12 3.30
N GLU A 383 -4.62 15.25 1.99
CA GLU A 383 -3.43 14.97 1.23
C GLU A 383 -3.09 16.14 0.32
N ALA A 384 -1.79 16.36 0.08
CA ALA A 384 -1.32 17.30 -0.91
C ALA A 384 -0.07 16.74 -1.58
N GLY A 385 0.08 16.94 -2.88
CA GLY A 385 1.23 16.46 -3.62
C GLY A 385 1.41 17.17 -4.94
N ARG A 386 2.61 17.07 -5.48
CA ARG A 386 3.00 17.59 -6.80
C ARG A 386 4.04 16.69 -7.43
N VAL A 387 3.97 16.59 -8.76
CA VAL A 387 5.06 16.10 -9.60
C VAL A 387 5.68 17.29 -10.34
N ALA A 388 6.98 17.22 -10.66
CA ALA A 388 7.72 18.27 -11.33
C ALA A 388 8.89 17.69 -12.14
N ASP A 389 9.38 18.45 -13.12
CA ASP A 389 10.52 18.11 -13.96
C ASP A 389 11.87 18.34 -13.26
N ASP A 390 11.89 19.02 -12.11
CA ASP A 390 13.06 19.19 -11.28
C ASP A 390 12.75 19.05 -9.78
N TRP A 391 13.72 18.52 -9.03
CA TRP A 391 13.63 18.42 -7.58
C TRP A 391 14.08 19.72 -6.93
N SER A 392 13.23 20.71 -6.94
CA SER A 392 13.44 21.98 -6.22
C SER A 392 12.29 22.24 -5.23
N LEU A 393 12.64 22.77 -4.05
CA LEU A 393 11.61 23.05 -3.04
C LEU A 393 10.58 24.10 -3.52
N GLY A 394 11.02 25.08 -4.33
CA GLY A 394 10.14 26.10 -4.87
C GLY A 394 9.11 25.52 -5.82
N GLU A 395 9.55 24.67 -6.73
CA GLU A 395 8.71 24.07 -7.75
C GLU A 395 7.77 23.00 -7.19
N LEU A 396 8.31 22.07 -6.40
CA LEU A 396 7.54 21.03 -5.74
C LEU A 396 6.46 21.55 -4.77
N HIS A 397 6.52 22.83 -4.35
CA HIS A 397 5.50 23.44 -3.49
C HIS A 397 4.65 24.51 -4.20
N SER A 398 4.84 24.75 -5.50
CA SER A 398 3.96 25.59 -6.29
C SER A 398 2.75 24.78 -6.75
N ASP A 399 1.55 25.36 -6.78
CA ASP A 399 0.32 24.75 -7.33
C ASP A 399 0.10 23.28 -6.99
N MET A 400 0.29 22.91 -5.72
CA MET A 400 0.11 21.53 -5.26
C MET A 400 -1.34 21.09 -5.46
N LYS A 401 -1.51 19.89 -5.99
CA LYS A 401 -2.79 19.19 -5.99
C LYS A 401 -3.14 18.74 -4.57
N TRP A 402 -4.44 18.67 -4.26
CA TRP A 402 -4.90 18.25 -2.94
C TRP A 402 -6.14 17.37 -3.03
N ASP A 403 -6.34 16.56 -2.04
CA ASP A 403 -7.57 15.84 -1.78
C ASP A 403 -7.86 15.73 -0.28
N MET A 404 -9.08 15.37 0.04
CA MET A 404 -9.48 15.06 1.40
C MET A 404 -10.52 13.95 1.43
N GLY A 405 -10.61 13.26 2.54
CA GLY A 405 -11.54 12.16 2.61
C GLY A 405 -11.77 11.62 3.99
N VAL A 406 -12.55 10.54 3.99
CA VAL A 406 -12.87 9.77 5.20
C VAL A 406 -12.59 8.30 4.96
N GLY A 407 -12.25 7.59 6.02
CA GLY A 407 -11.96 6.16 5.95
C GLY A 407 -12.57 5.39 7.11
N LEU A 408 -12.94 4.15 6.83
CA LEU A 408 -13.27 3.14 7.82
C LEU A 408 -12.14 2.11 7.87
N ARG A 409 -11.67 1.80 9.07
CA ARG A 409 -10.68 0.75 9.32
C ARG A 409 -11.30 -0.32 10.21
N LEU A 410 -10.94 -1.57 9.96
CA LEU A 410 -11.31 -2.72 10.78
C LEU A 410 -10.05 -3.50 11.15
N MET A 411 -9.85 -3.82 12.42
CA MET A 411 -8.87 -4.83 12.83
C MET A 411 -9.56 -6.18 12.75
N ALA A 412 -9.28 -6.94 11.72
CA ALA A 412 -9.82 -8.28 11.47
C ALA A 412 -8.67 -9.28 11.34
N ILE A 413 -8.73 -10.38 12.07
CA ILE A 413 -7.69 -11.44 12.05
C ILE A 413 -6.27 -10.85 12.23
N LYS A 414 -6.13 -9.88 13.15
CA LYS A 414 -4.87 -9.16 13.46
C LYS A 414 -4.27 -8.36 12.30
N ALA A 415 -5.04 -8.13 11.24
CA ALA A 415 -4.70 -7.23 10.14
C ALA A 415 -5.68 -6.06 10.10
N VAL A 416 -5.22 -4.91 9.64
CA VAL A 416 -6.08 -3.75 9.41
C VAL A 416 -6.60 -3.83 7.98
N VAL A 417 -7.92 -3.74 7.82
CA VAL A 417 -8.59 -3.60 6.53
C VAL A 417 -9.16 -2.19 6.47
N ARG A 418 -9.01 -1.51 5.34
CA ARG A 418 -9.48 -0.14 5.16
C ARG A 418 -10.42 0.02 3.96
N LEU A 419 -11.34 0.95 4.09
CA LEU A 419 -12.15 1.52 3.03
C LEU A 419 -12.00 3.04 3.12
N ASP A 420 -11.48 3.66 2.08
CA ASP A 420 -11.30 5.11 1.98
C ASP A 420 -12.19 5.68 0.88
N VAL A 421 -12.79 6.84 1.13
CA VAL A 421 -13.49 7.66 0.16
C VAL A 421 -12.83 9.03 0.19
N ALA A 422 -12.29 9.45 -0.93
CA ALA A 422 -11.58 10.72 -1.08
C ALA A 422 -12.22 11.57 -2.17
N TYR A 423 -12.18 12.87 -2.00
CA TYR A 423 -12.66 13.87 -2.95
C TYR A 423 -11.52 14.79 -3.37
N SER A 424 -11.41 15.03 -4.67
CA SER A 424 -10.51 15.99 -5.31
C SER A 424 -11.24 16.85 -6.33
N GLU A 425 -10.54 17.78 -6.97
CA GLU A 425 -11.08 18.55 -8.09
C GLU A 425 -11.47 17.69 -9.31
N GLU A 426 -10.90 16.49 -9.46
CA GLU A 426 -11.17 15.56 -10.56
C GLU A 426 -12.27 14.53 -10.23
N GLY A 427 -12.79 14.52 -8.99
CA GLY A 427 -13.89 13.65 -8.61
C GLY A 427 -13.70 12.89 -7.30
N VAL A 428 -14.26 11.69 -7.23
CA VAL A 428 -14.28 10.86 -6.03
C VAL A 428 -13.52 9.54 -6.25
N GLY A 429 -12.51 9.28 -5.43
CA GLY A 429 -11.82 8.00 -5.33
C GLY A 429 -12.41 7.12 -4.21
N VAL A 430 -12.59 5.83 -4.48
CA VAL A 430 -13.02 4.83 -3.48
C VAL A 430 -12.05 3.66 -3.49
N TRP A 431 -11.42 3.40 -2.34
CA TRP A 431 -10.36 2.41 -2.24
C TRP A 431 -10.57 1.46 -1.07
N ALA A 432 -10.46 0.16 -1.34
CA ALA A 432 -10.49 -0.89 -0.32
C ALA A 432 -9.16 -1.65 -0.32
N MET A 433 -8.49 -1.72 0.83
CA MET A 433 -7.13 -2.25 0.95
C MET A 433 -6.87 -2.90 2.30
N VAL A 434 -5.78 -3.66 2.38
CA VAL A 434 -5.21 -4.17 3.64
C VAL A 434 -4.03 -3.27 4.05
N GLY A 435 -3.95 -2.94 5.34
CA GLY A 435 -2.94 -2.05 5.91
C GLY A 435 -3.36 -0.58 5.94
N HIS A 436 -2.54 0.23 6.62
CA HIS A 436 -2.61 1.69 6.54
C HIS A 436 -1.89 2.19 5.28
N PRO A 437 -2.13 3.42 4.80
CA PRO A 437 -1.41 3.95 3.64
C PRO A 437 0.07 4.21 3.94
N PHE A 438 0.43 4.44 5.23
CA PHE A 438 1.77 4.64 5.74
C PHE A 438 1.89 4.23 7.21
#